data_fcc5004b121fef31c586211841ad7510
#
_entry.id   fcc5004b121fef31c586211841ad7510
#
_cell.length_a   1.000
_cell.length_b   1.000
_cell.length_c   1.000
_cell.angle_alpha   90.00
_cell.angle_beta   90.00
_cell.angle_gamma   90.00
#
_symmetry.space_group_name_H-M   'P 1'
#
loop_
_entity.id
_entity.type
_entity.pdbx_description
1 polymer ?
#
loop_
_entity_poly.entity_id
_entity_poly.type
_entity_poly.pdbx_seq_one_letter_code
_entity_poly.pdbx_strand_id
1 'polypeptide(L)'
;REDFFYVEEEGRIIGDIAWRFDDFTSVTATPCNDSYLIIEGGGFHVSGDSPETGSTGYHYNGFSIRRSRTIIRQQWVGLEKGARDLSLAARHGFYSLSGVYDVTLENIRLMPWEKSRREPEVAVPHGTYGIGGSRMLNCTFRNLTADAGWVSWGVFGTNLNKNFRLENCRLNRIDVHFHCWNLYIRDCEIGFKGISVTGGGDLFVEDTTRHGNSFISFRPDYGSKWDGRIRLRGCTLKPTGSGTVSVLSYGMRDFDYRYPIGFARSVTIEDLVIDYSAAPESEAPCWLMSIVPFSRTQADTRLFFPTQVQFRDIRVEGREQGVRLVRIPSPHHYDLRRSGGYDGSRLAANCTIDVA
;
A
#
# COMPACT_ATOMS: atom_id res chain seq x y z
N ARG A 1 18.74 -8.04 -4.85
CA ARG A 1 18.16 -7.00 -3.98
C ARG A 1 18.75 -5.66 -4.35
N GLU A 2 18.00 -4.61 -4.17
CA GLU A 2 18.38 -3.24 -4.46
C GLU A 2 18.01 -2.35 -3.28
N ASP A 3 18.82 -1.34 -3.04
CA ASP A 3 18.52 -0.28 -2.08
C ASP A 3 18.91 1.07 -2.67
N PHE A 4 18.39 2.16 -2.12
CA PHE A 4 18.71 3.51 -2.57
C PHE A 4 18.51 4.51 -1.44
N PHE A 5 19.29 5.57 -1.47
CA PHE A 5 19.29 6.63 -0.48
C PHE A 5 19.84 7.92 -1.09
N TYR A 6 19.55 9.03 -0.46
CA TYR A 6 20.15 10.32 -0.80
C TYR A 6 21.30 10.61 0.14
N VAL A 7 22.39 11.14 -0.38
CA VAL A 7 23.57 11.54 0.40
C VAL A 7 23.66 13.05 0.42
N GLU A 8 23.61 13.64 1.62
CA GLU A 8 23.84 15.06 1.86
C GLU A 8 25.34 15.41 1.81
N GLU A 9 25.65 16.71 1.82
CA GLU A 9 27.02 17.22 1.65
C GLU A 9 28.03 16.59 2.63
N GLU A 10 27.69 16.41 3.86
CA GLU A 10 28.60 15.82 4.86
C GLU A 10 28.60 14.28 4.89
N GLY A 11 28.05 13.65 3.86
CA GLY A 11 27.94 12.19 3.78
C GLY A 11 26.81 11.58 4.61
N ARG A 12 25.94 12.40 5.16
CA ARG A 12 24.76 11.92 5.87
C ARG A 12 23.78 11.28 4.89
N ILE A 13 23.29 10.10 5.25
CA ILE A 13 22.33 9.35 4.44
C ILE A 13 20.91 9.70 4.85
N ILE A 14 20.08 10.04 3.86
CA ILE A 14 18.63 10.14 4.00
C ILE A 14 17.98 8.94 3.32
N GLY A 15 17.05 8.32 4.02
CA GLY A 15 16.48 7.04 3.66
C GLY A 15 17.30 5.90 4.27
N ASP A 16 16.70 5.18 5.19
CA ASP A 16 17.37 4.09 5.90
C ASP A 16 17.97 3.08 4.92
N ILE A 17 19.02 2.40 5.32
CA ILE A 17 19.48 1.20 4.62
C ILE A 17 18.54 0.06 5.01
N ALA A 18 17.66 -0.30 4.09
CA ALA A 18 16.60 -1.28 4.34
C ALA A 18 17.12 -2.72 4.42
N TRP A 19 18.26 -2.99 3.83
CA TRP A 19 18.83 -4.33 3.73
C TRP A 19 20.25 -4.39 4.24
N ARG A 20 20.61 -5.51 4.81
CA ARG A 20 22.02 -5.85 4.99
C ARG A 20 22.55 -6.41 3.69
N PHE A 21 23.63 -5.80 3.17
CA PHE A 21 24.39 -6.30 2.05
C PHE A 21 25.72 -6.81 2.57
N ASP A 22 26.03 -8.06 2.29
CA ASP A 22 27.36 -8.62 2.56
C ASP A 22 28.31 -8.29 1.38
N ASP A 23 27.75 -8.21 0.16
CA ASP A 23 28.40 -7.83 -1.09
C ASP A 23 27.45 -6.99 -1.96
N PHE A 24 28.01 -6.21 -2.87
CA PHE A 24 27.25 -5.48 -3.88
C PHE A 24 27.91 -5.59 -5.25
N THR A 25 27.10 -5.70 -6.29
CA THR A 25 27.55 -5.82 -7.67
C THR A 25 27.83 -4.47 -8.31
N SER A 26 27.12 -3.43 -7.88
CA SER A 26 27.27 -2.08 -8.41
C SER A 26 26.75 -1.04 -7.43
N VAL A 27 27.36 0.14 -7.48
CA VAL A 27 26.87 1.35 -6.84
C VAL A 27 26.78 2.43 -7.93
N THR A 28 25.63 3.06 -8.03
CA THR A 28 25.41 4.14 -9.00
C THR A 28 25.03 5.41 -8.25
N ALA A 29 25.69 6.52 -8.54
CA ALA A 29 25.33 7.83 -8.01
C ALA A 29 24.79 8.71 -9.15
N THR A 30 23.70 9.40 -8.87
CA THR A 30 23.10 10.37 -9.78
C THR A 30 23.03 11.72 -9.09
N PRO A 31 23.55 12.80 -9.69
CA PRO A 31 23.45 14.13 -9.11
C PRO A 31 21.98 14.55 -8.90
N CYS A 32 21.72 15.14 -7.75
CA CYS A 32 20.43 15.72 -7.43
C CYS A 32 20.47 17.24 -7.66
N ASN A 33 19.40 17.79 -8.23
CA ASN A 33 19.30 19.23 -8.43
C ASN A 33 19.16 19.96 -7.08
N ASP A 34 19.76 21.13 -6.94
CA ASP A 34 19.71 21.93 -5.71
C ASP A 34 18.42 22.75 -5.59
N SER A 35 17.80 23.07 -6.72
CA SER A 35 16.57 23.86 -6.78
C SER A 35 15.36 23.02 -7.12
N TYR A 36 14.17 23.44 -6.66
CA TYR A 36 12.92 22.86 -7.06
C TYR A 36 12.48 23.27 -8.45
N LEU A 37 11.96 22.29 -9.20
CA LEU A 37 11.14 22.53 -10.38
C LEU A 37 9.67 22.52 -9.91
N ILE A 38 8.95 23.58 -10.24
CA ILE A 38 7.51 23.69 -9.98
C ILE A 38 6.77 23.62 -11.30
N ILE A 39 5.85 22.67 -11.43
CA ILE A 39 4.92 22.55 -12.56
C ILE A 39 3.53 22.79 -12.00
N GLU A 40 2.92 23.90 -12.37
CA GLU A 40 1.68 24.37 -11.79
C GLU A 40 0.60 24.57 -12.83
N GLY A 41 -0.62 24.13 -12.49
CA GLY A 41 -1.79 24.29 -13.34
C GLY A 41 -1.86 23.26 -14.48
N GLY A 42 -2.92 23.33 -15.21
CA GLY A 42 -3.19 22.49 -16.38
C GLY A 42 -4.38 21.55 -16.21
N GLY A 43 -5.21 21.51 -17.24
CA GLY A 43 -6.24 20.51 -17.43
C GLY A 43 -5.83 19.58 -18.56
N PHE A 44 -5.74 18.29 -18.29
CA PHE A 44 -5.28 17.30 -19.25
C PHE A 44 -6.43 16.37 -19.62
N HIS A 45 -6.77 16.39 -20.89
CA HIS A 45 -7.73 15.47 -21.47
C HIS A 45 -6.98 14.33 -22.15
N VAL A 46 -7.16 13.12 -21.61
CA VAL A 46 -6.58 11.94 -22.23
C VAL A 46 -7.51 11.46 -23.32
N SER A 47 -7.02 11.48 -24.55
CA SER A 47 -7.71 10.96 -25.75
C SER A 47 -6.79 10.01 -26.49
N GLY A 48 -7.33 9.34 -27.49
CA GLY A 48 -6.60 8.45 -28.38
C GLY A 48 -7.02 7.01 -28.25
N ASP A 49 -6.74 6.29 -29.31
CA ASP A 49 -7.08 4.90 -29.42
C ASP A 49 -6.21 4.06 -28.51
N SER A 50 -6.85 3.14 -27.84
CA SER A 50 -6.13 2.08 -27.18
C SER A 50 -5.79 1.00 -28.18
N PRO A 51 -4.61 0.38 -28.07
CA PRO A 51 -4.36 -0.83 -28.82
C PRO A 51 -5.47 -1.83 -28.53
N GLU A 52 -5.89 -2.52 -29.55
CA GLU A 52 -6.90 -3.55 -29.47
C GLU A 52 -6.59 -4.59 -28.39
N THR A 53 -7.63 -5.20 -27.91
CA THR A 53 -7.63 -6.28 -26.92
C THR A 53 -6.53 -7.31 -27.20
N GLY A 54 -5.68 -7.54 -26.21
CA GLY A 54 -4.59 -8.51 -26.28
C GLY A 54 -3.20 -7.97 -25.94
N SER A 55 -3.04 -6.66 -25.91
CA SER A 55 -1.82 -6.07 -25.38
C SER A 55 -1.70 -6.36 -23.89
N THR A 56 -0.66 -7.09 -23.52
CA THR A 56 -0.31 -7.38 -22.13
C THR A 56 0.40 -6.22 -21.42
N GLY A 57 0.72 -5.15 -22.14
CA GLY A 57 1.47 -4.01 -21.66
C GLY A 57 0.60 -2.91 -21.06
N TYR A 58 1.23 -2.09 -20.22
CA TYR A 58 0.69 -0.81 -19.79
C TYR A 58 1.16 0.29 -20.74
N HIS A 59 0.24 1.15 -21.16
CA HIS A 59 0.59 2.29 -22.00
C HIS A 59 0.97 3.49 -21.15
N TYR A 60 2.06 4.12 -21.51
CA TYR A 60 2.53 5.34 -20.87
C TYR A 60 1.92 6.55 -21.56
N ASN A 61 1.33 7.42 -20.78
CA ASN A 61 0.90 8.74 -21.23
C ASN A 61 0.91 9.70 -20.04
N GLY A 62 1.23 10.96 -20.31
CA GLY A 62 1.34 11.98 -19.26
C GLY A 62 2.78 12.29 -18.87
N PHE A 63 3.01 12.54 -17.60
CA PHE A 63 4.28 12.99 -17.07
C PHE A 63 5.19 11.84 -16.66
N SER A 64 6.39 11.80 -17.26
CA SER A 64 7.49 10.97 -16.75
C SER A 64 8.40 11.84 -15.88
N ILE A 65 8.36 11.60 -14.57
CA ILE A 65 9.07 12.40 -13.58
C ILE A 65 10.31 11.62 -13.15
N ARG A 66 11.46 12.13 -13.56
CA ARG A 66 12.79 11.58 -13.26
C ARG A 66 13.73 12.60 -12.63
N ARG A 67 13.21 13.79 -12.35
CA ARG A 67 13.92 14.86 -11.70
C ARG A 67 13.53 14.92 -10.24
N SER A 68 14.49 14.81 -9.35
CA SER A 68 14.34 15.07 -7.93
C SER A 68 13.99 16.53 -7.65
N ARG A 69 13.49 16.84 -6.46
CA ARG A 69 13.04 18.17 -6.06
C ARG A 69 12.07 18.79 -7.09
N THR A 70 10.98 18.06 -7.33
CA THR A 70 9.94 18.47 -8.27
C THR A 70 8.59 18.54 -7.54
N ILE A 71 7.88 19.64 -7.74
CA ILE A 71 6.52 19.87 -7.23
C ILE A 71 5.59 19.98 -8.43
N ILE A 72 4.59 19.13 -8.50
CA ILE A 72 3.51 19.20 -9.49
C ILE A 72 2.22 19.48 -8.76
N ARG A 73 1.52 20.53 -9.14
CA ARG A 73 0.34 20.95 -8.41
C ARG A 73 -0.75 21.61 -9.24
N GLN A 74 -1.97 21.63 -8.66
CA GLN A 74 -3.13 22.32 -9.22
C GLN A 74 -3.50 21.80 -10.61
N GLN A 75 -3.55 20.49 -10.79
CA GLN A 75 -3.83 19.87 -12.08
C GLN A 75 -5.11 19.04 -12.04
N TRP A 76 -5.71 18.92 -13.21
CA TRP A 76 -6.85 18.04 -13.44
C TRP A 76 -6.55 17.12 -14.62
N VAL A 77 -6.82 15.84 -14.44
CA VAL A 77 -6.62 14.81 -15.47
C VAL A 77 -7.93 14.05 -15.68
N GLY A 78 -8.40 13.99 -16.90
CA GLY A 78 -9.65 13.30 -17.22
C GLY A 78 -9.79 12.95 -18.69
N LEU A 79 -10.99 12.55 -19.05
CA LEU A 79 -11.35 12.28 -20.44
C LEU A 79 -11.66 13.56 -21.20
N GLU A 80 -11.51 13.48 -22.51
CA GLU A 80 -12.02 14.49 -23.42
C GLU A 80 -13.53 14.69 -23.22
N LYS A 81 -13.97 15.93 -23.25
CA LYS A 81 -15.38 16.27 -23.05
C LYS A 81 -16.24 15.61 -24.14
N GLY A 82 -17.16 14.78 -23.72
CA GLY A 82 -18.08 14.07 -24.64
C GLY A 82 -17.57 12.69 -25.08
N ALA A 83 -16.38 12.29 -24.71
CA ALA A 83 -15.90 10.93 -24.94
C ALA A 83 -16.80 9.93 -24.18
N ARG A 84 -17.48 9.05 -24.94
CA ARG A 84 -18.33 8.00 -24.40
C ARG A 84 -17.63 6.67 -24.28
N ASP A 85 -16.66 6.43 -25.13
CA ASP A 85 -15.92 5.19 -25.18
C ASP A 85 -14.63 5.33 -24.38
N LEU A 86 -14.61 4.61 -23.29
CA LEU A 86 -13.42 4.48 -22.47
C LEU A 86 -12.44 3.54 -23.16
N SER A 87 -11.19 3.92 -23.17
CA SER A 87 -10.12 3.07 -23.65
C SER A 87 -10.10 1.73 -22.91
N LEU A 88 -9.98 0.63 -23.64
CA LEU A 88 -9.86 -0.72 -23.08
C LEU A 88 -8.44 -1.03 -22.59
N ALA A 89 -7.45 -0.24 -22.96
CA ALA A 89 -6.08 -0.50 -22.58
C ALA A 89 -5.76 -0.02 -21.17
N ALA A 90 -5.06 -0.84 -20.45
CA ALA A 90 -4.51 -0.47 -19.16
C ALA A 90 -3.41 0.58 -19.34
N ARG A 91 -3.39 1.56 -18.46
CA ARG A 91 -2.41 2.65 -18.47
C ARG A 91 -1.49 2.56 -17.26
N HIS A 92 -0.26 2.98 -17.43
CA HIS A 92 0.73 2.97 -16.35
C HIS A 92 0.61 4.17 -15.40
N GLY A 93 -0.37 4.99 -15.59
CA GLY A 93 -0.62 6.20 -14.84
C GLY A 93 -0.23 7.45 -15.63
N PHE A 94 -0.94 8.53 -15.31
CA PHE A 94 -0.65 9.84 -15.91
C PHE A 94 0.62 10.46 -15.32
N TYR A 95 0.87 10.20 -14.03
CA TYR A 95 2.12 10.58 -13.38
C TYR A 95 2.93 9.32 -13.09
N SER A 96 4.11 9.25 -13.68
CA SER A 96 5.05 8.14 -13.49
C SER A 96 6.37 8.67 -12.93
N LEU A 97 6.68 8.26 -11.69
CA LEU A 97 7.89 8.66 -10.98
C LEU A 97 8.91 7.54 -11.02
N SER A 98 10.18 7.86 -11.27
CA SER A 98 11.21 6.84 -11.28
C SER A 98 12.58 7.38 -10.87
N GLY A 99 13.18 6.78 -9.83
CA GLY A 99 14.50 7.14 -9.35
C GLY A 99 14.58 8.57 -8.84
N VAL A 100 13.64 8.98 -7.99
CA VAL A 100 13.50 10.38 -7.55
C VAL A 100 13.58 10.53 -6.04
N TYR A 101 14.09 11.66 -5.64
CA TYR A 101 14.14 12.13 -4.26
C TYR A 101 13.36 13.43 -4.13
N ASP A 102 12.55 13.55 -3.07
CA ASP A 102 11.85 14.77 -2.70
C ASP A 102 10.94 15.32 -3.83
N VAL A 103 9.92 14.54 -4.16
CA VAL A 103 8.89 14.91 -5.13
C VAL A 103 7.54 15.05 -4.45
N THR A 104 6.85 16.14 -4.73
CA THR A 104 5.51 16.39 -4.23
C THR A 104 4.50 16.44 -5.37
N LEU A 105 3.42 15.68 -5.26
CA LEU A 105 2.21 15.82 -6.05
C LEU A 105 1.12 16.39 -5.15
N GLU A 106 0.54 17.54 -5.49
CA GLU A 106 -0.46 18.17 -4.63
C GLU A 106 -1.60 18.85 -5.38
N ASN A 107 -2.79 18.83 -4.76
CA ASN A 107 -3.98 19.47 -5.34
C ASN A 107 -4.27 18.98 -6.75
N ILE A 108 -4.31 17.65 -6.93
CA ILE A 108 -4.53 17.02 -8.22
C ILE A 108 -5.83 16.23 -8.19
N ARG A 109 -6.66 16.45 -9.20
CA ARG A 109 -7.88 15.69 -9.42
C ARG A 109 -7.69 14.71 -10.56
N LEU A 110 -7.84 13.43 -10.24
CA LEU A 110 -7.75 12.33 -11.19
C LEU A 110 -9.14 11.78 -11.49
N MET A 111 -9.49 11.71 -12.76
CA MET A 111 -10.71 11.08 -13.23
C MET A 111 -10.32 9.73 -13.81
N PRO A 112 -10.49 8.63 -13.08
CA PRO A 112 -10.25 7.30 -13.63
C PRO A 112 -11.32 6.99 -14.68
N TRP A 113 -10.88 6.52 -15.82
CA TRP A 113 -11.75 6.31 -16.99
C TRP A 113 -11.60 4.96 -17.65
N GLU A 114 -11.04 3.99 -16.95
CA GLU A 114 -10.64 2.77 -17.60
C GLU A 114 -11.64 1.65 -17.38
N LYS A 115 -11.79 0.80 -18.40
CA LYS A 115 -12.55 -0.43 -18.35
C LYS A 115 -11.67 -1.59 -17.89
N SER A 116 -12.28 -2.64 -17.41
CA SER A 116 -11.58 -3.89 -17.11
C SER A 116 -10.91 -4.48 -18.36
N ARG A 117 -9.67 -4.92 -18.22
CA ARG A 117 -8.97 -5.67 -19.29
C ARG A 117 -9.56 -7.04 -19.55
N ARG A 118 -10.16 -7.66 -18.55
CA ARG A 118 -10.70 -9.02 -18.64
C ARG A 118 -12.18 -9.03 -18.98
N GLU A 119 -12.89 -8.06 -18.50
CA GLU A 119 -14.33 -7.94 -18.60
C GLU A 119 -14.66 -6.50 -19.02
N PRO A 120 -14.60 -6.18 -20.32
CA PRO A 120 -14.77 -4.82 -20.83
C PRO A 120 -16.10 -4.16 -20.47
N GLU A 121 -17.14 -4.97 -20.22
CA GLU A 121 -18.47 -4.49 -19.83
C GLU A 121 -18.52 -4.06 -18.37
N VAL A 122 -17.57 -4.53 -17.56
CA VAL A 122 -17.48 -4.17 -16.13
C VAL A 122 -16.66 -2.92 -15.98
N ALA A 123 -17.23 -1.92 -15.32
CA ALA A 123 -16.57 -0.62 -15.09
C ALA A 123 -15.47 -0.64 -14.04
N VAL A 124 -14.80 -1.78 -13.82
CA VAL A 124 -13.70 -1.94 -12.89
C VAL A 124 -12.42 -2.31 -13.63
N PRO A 125 -11.57 -1.36 -13.92
CA PRO A 125 -10.33 -1.63 -14.65
C PRO A 125 -9.38 -2.48 -13.82
N HIS A 126 -8.86 -3.53 -14.41
CA HIS A 126 -7.78 -4.31 -13.83
C HIS A 126 -6.42 -3.77 -14.29
N GLY A 127 -5.56 -3.53 -13.33
CA GLY A 127 -4.17 -3.21 -13.60
C GLY A 127 -3.92 -1.80 -14.13
N THR A 128 -4.75 -0.86 -13.77
CA THR A 128 -4.60 0.54 -14.14
C THR A 128 -4.28 1.41 -12.95
N TYR A 129 -3.29 2.26 -13.12
CA TYR A 129 -2.84 3.18 -12.09
C TYR A 129 -2.90 4.62 -12.61
N GLY A 130 -3.56 5.51 -11.90
CA GLY A 130 -3.53 6.95 -12.21
C GLY A 130 -2.17 7.56 -11.93
N ILE A 131 -1.47 7.02 -10.93
CA ILE A 131 -0.11 7.38 -10.57
C ILE A 131 0.67 6.08 -10.39
N GLY A 132 1.84 5.99 -11.01
CA GLY A 132 2.75 4.88 -10.84
C GLY A 132 4.15 5.35 -10.50
N GLY A 133 4.98 4.46 -9.97
CA GLY A 133 6.35 4.84 -9.67
C GLY A 133 7.20 3.70 -9.14
N SER A 134 8.50 3.94 -9.13
CA SER A 134 9.49 3.06 -8.54
C SER A 134 10.70 3.86 -8.08
N ARG A 135 11.34 3.40 -7.01
CA ARG A 135 12.48 4.07 -6.41
C ARG A 135 12.18 5.53 -6.07
N MET A 136 11.21 5.72 -5.20
CA MET A 136 10.82 7.03 -4.69
C MET A 136 11.31 7.18 -3.25
N LEU A 137 12.00 8.26 -2.96
CA LEU A 137 12.49 8.60 -1.63
C LEU A 137 11.96 9.98 -1.21
N ASN A 138 11.39 10.07 0.00
CA ASN A 138 10.80 11.29 0.54
C ASN A 138 9.73 11.91 -0.37
N CYS A 139 8.91 11.09 -1.01
CA CYS A 139 7.84 11.59 -1.86
C CYS A 139 6.56 11.82 -1.05
N THR A 140 5.87 12.91 -1.33
CA THR A 140 4.61 13.28 -0.67
C THR A 140 3.50 13.47 -1.71
N PHE A 141 2.38 12.79 -1.49
CA PHE A 141 1.15 13.02 -2.24
C PHE A 141 0.14 13.66 -1.31
N ARG A 142 -0.33 14.84 -1.66
CA ARG A 142 -1.22 15.63 -0.81
C ARG A 142 -2.42 16.16 -1.59
N ASN A 143 -3.59 16.09 -0.97
CA ASN A 143 -4.83 16.60 -1.57
C ASN A 143 -5.10 16.00 -2.96
N LEU A 144 -4.85 14.70 -3.12
CA LEU A 144 -5.16 14.02 -4.37
C LEU A 144 -6.58 13.43 -4.29
N THR A 145 -7.37 13.68 -5.32
CA THR A 145 -8.74 13.17 -5.39
C THR A 145 -8.93 12.33 -6.63
N ALA A 146 -9.40 11.09 -6.45
CA ALA A 146 -9.85 10.23 -7.54
C ALA A 146 -11.38 10.19 -7.57
N ASP A 147 -11.97 10.66 -8.65
CA ASP A 147 -13.40 10.93 -8.75
C ASP A 147 -14.23 9.79 -9.39
N ALA A 148 -13.77 8.57 -9.41
CA ALA A 148 -14.49 7.47 -10.05
C ALA A 148 -15.35 6.62 -9.11
N GLY A 149 -15.71 7.15 -7.95
CA GLY A 149 -16.38 6.36 -6.94
C GLY A 149 -15.46 5.24 -6.39
N TRP A 150 -16.05 4.32 -5.63
CA TRP A 150 -15.27 3.30 -4.90
C TRP A 150 -14.92 2.06 -5.73
N VAL A 151 -15.35 1.99 -6.98
CA VAL A 151 -15.21 0.79 -7.83
C VAL A 151 -14.04 0.81 -8.79
N SER A 152 -13.39 1.94 -9.04
CA SER A 152 -12.24 1.97 -9.95
C SER A 152 -10.99 1.38 -9.31
N TRP A 153 -10.17 0.74 -10.13
CA TRP A 153 -8.97 0.05 -9.72
C TRP A 153 -7.72 0.86 -10.04
N GLY A 154 -6.71 0.75 -9.20
CA GLY A 154 -5.39 1.18 -9.60
C GLY A 154 -5.19 2.67 -9.80
N VAL A 155 -5.74 3.50 -8.94
CA VAL A 155 -5.38 4.92 -8.96
C VAL A 155 -3.92 5.12 -8.58
N PHE A 156 -3.37 4.20 -7.81
CA PHE A 156 -2.01 4.28 -7.32
C PHE A 156 -1.37 2.90 -7.16
N GLY A 157 -0.15 2.75 -7.66
CA GLY A 157 0.67 1.56 -7.46
C GLY A 157 2.14 1.90 -7.65
N THR A 158 3.02 1.44 -6.76
CA THR A 158 4.44 1.74 -6.82
C THR A 158 5.31 0.64 -6.23
N ASN A 159 6.60 0.65 -6.59
CA ASN A 159 7.61 -0.29 -6.18
C ASN A 159 8.85 0.42 -5.66
N LEU A 160 9.48 -0.12 -4.63
CA LEU A 160 10.71 0.40 -4.02
C LEU A 160 10.57 1.86 -3.60
N ASN A 161 9.87 2.07 -2.50
CA ASN A 161 9.68 3.41 -1.95
C ASN A 161 10.23 3.53 -0.54
N LYS A 162 10.68 4.71 -0.21
CA LYS A 162 11.10 5.04 1.15
C LYS A 162 10.54 6.37 1.61
N ASN A 163 10.15 6.44 2.87
CA ASN A 163 9.63 7.65 3.50
C ASN A 163 8.49 8.27 2.67
N PHE A 164 7.54 7.43 2.27
CA PHE A 164 6.45 7.83 1.42
C PHE A 164 5.26 8.33 2.26
N ARG A 165 4.68 9.47 1.87
CA ARG A 165 3.59 10.13 2.58
C ARG A 165 2.38 10.34 1.68
N LEU A 166 1.21 10.04 2.22
CA LEU A 166 -0.09 10.38 1.65
C LEU A 166 -0.87 11.17 2.69
N GLU A 167 -1.26 12.39 2.33
CA GLU A 167 -1.93 13.33 3.24
C GLU A 167 -3.20 13.89 2.58
N ASN A 168 -4.33 13.82 3.27
CA ASN A 168 -5.60 14.34 2.81
C ASN A 168 -5.97 13.88 1.38
N CYS A 169 -5.86 12.57 1.12
CA CYS A 169 -6.12 12.00 -0.19
C CYS A 169 -7.41 11.17 -0.20
N ARG A 170 -8.11 11.23 -1.32
CA ARG A 170 -9.25 10.35 -1.61
C ARG A 170 -8.90 9.45 -2.79
N LEU A 171 -8.58 8.19 -2.52
CA LEU A 171 -8.04 7.25 -3.50
C LEU A 171 -8.77 5.91 -3.41
N ASN A 172 -8.90 5.20 -4.53
CA ASN A 172 -9.51 3.87 -4.52
C ASN A 172 -8.54 2.78 -4.07
N ARG A 173 -7.26 3.00 -4.20
CA ARG A 173 -6.22 2.05 -3.85
C ARG A 173 -4.91 2.74 -3.49
N ILE A 174 -4.25 2.21 -2.49
CA ILE A 174 -2.84 2.41 -2.23
C ILE A 174 -2.18 1.03 -2.38
N ASP A 175 -1.33 0.87 -3.40
CA ASP A 175 -0.67 -0.40 -3.69
C ASP A 175 0.83 -0.19 -3.76
N VAL A 176 1.50 -0.39 -2.62
CA VAL A 176 2.94 -0.20 -2.50
C VAL A 176 3.58 -1.56 -2.27
N HIS A 177 3.97 -2.18 -3.36
CA HIS A 177 4.48 -3.53 -3.33
C HIS A 177 5.85 -3.63 -4.01
N PHE A 178 6.42 -4.75 -3.86
CA PHE A 178 7.75 -5.21 -3.93
C PHE A 178 8.53 -4.78 -2.69
N HIS A 179 8.62 -3.53 -2.30
CA HIS A 179 8.61 -3.10 -0.90
C HIS A 179 8.54 -1.59 -0.72
N CYS A 180 8.07 -1.19 0.45
CA CYS A 180 8.11 0.16 0.95
C CYS A 180 8.83 0.19 2.30
N TRP A 181 9.67 1.19 2.52
CA TRP A 181 10.33 1.41 3.78
C TRP A 181 9.90 2.75 4.36
N ASN A 182 9.13 2.71 5.44
CA ASN A 182 8.39 3.83 6.02
C ASN A 182 7.27 4.37 5.12
N LEU A 183 6.03 4.10 5.50
CA LEU A 183 4.82 4.57 4.85
C LEU A 183 3.94 5.29 5.87
N TYR A 184 3.55 6.52 5.52
CA TYR A 184 2.70 7.37 6.35
C TYR A 184 1.45 7.76 5.58
N ILE A 185 0.28 7.47 6.15
CA ILE A 185 -1.03 7.78 5.56
C ILE A 185 -1.82 8.54 6.61
N ARG A 186 -2.27 9.74 6.29
CA ARG A 186 -3.02 10.58 7.23
C ARG A 186 -4.16 11.32 6.54
N ASP A 187 -5.27 11.48 7.26
CA ASP A 187 -6.46 12.22 6.79
C ASP A 187 -6.97 11.73 5.43
N CYS A 188 -6.92 10.42 5.17
CA CYS A 188 -7.25 9.86 3.87
C CYS A 188 -8.60 9.11 3.86
N GLU A 189 -9.18 9.02 2.67
CA GLU A 189 -10.32 8.16 2.39
C GLU A 189 -9.96 7.17 1.30
N ILE A 190 -9.99 5.86 1.62
CA ILE A 190 -9.51 4.81 0.74
C ILE A 190 -10.65 3.89 0.34
N GLY A 191 -10.82 3.74 -0.97
CA GLY A 191 -11.88 2.96 -1.58
C GLY A 191 -11.66 1.44 -1.53
N PHE A 192 -12.49 0.73 -2.24
CA PHE A 192 -12.67 -0.71 -2.07
C PHE A 192 -11.44 -1.58 -2.41
N LYS A 193 -10.52 -1.12 -3.22
CA LYS A 193 -9.26 -1.85 -3.49
C LYS A 193 -8.23 -1.74 -2.36
N GLY A 194 -8.39 -0.76 -1.49
CA GLY A 194 -7.73 -0.67 -0.20
C GLY A 194 -6.24 -0.40 -0.21
N ILE A 195 -5.65 -0.69 0.92
CA ILE A 195 -4.23 -0.53 1.18
C ILE A 195 -3.57 -1.89 1.05
N SER A 196 -2.74 -2.07 0.03
CA SER A 196 -1.98 -3.29 -0.23
C SER A 196 -0.50 -2.99 -0.18
N VAL A 197 0.22 -3.57 0.77
CA VAL A 197 1.61 -3.20 1.03
C VAL A 197 2.50 -4.41 1.30
N THR A 198 3.79 -4.22 1.04
CA THR A 198 4.88 -5.04 1.56
C THR A 198 6.04 -4.13 1.90
N GLY A 199 6.76 -4.41 2.98
CA GLY A 199 7.88 -3.56 3.34
C GLY A 199 8.34 -3.70 4.78
N GLY A 200 8.85 -2.60 5.31
CA GLY A 200 9.38 -2.52 6.66
C GLY A 200 9.50 -1.07 7.16
N GLY A 201 10.12 -0.92 8.33
CA GLY A 201 10.19 0.36 9.01
C GLY A 201 8.84 0.73 9.65
N ASP A 202 8.44 1.98 9.53
CA ASP A 202 7.19 2.49 10.10
C ASP A 202 6.04 2.43 9.07
N LEU A 203 4.93 1.82 9.46
CA LEU A 203 3.66 1.89 8.77
C LEU A 203 2.66 2.58 9.70
N PHE A 204 2.47 3.87 9.50
CA PHE A 204 1.58 4.68 10.33
C PHE A 204 0.39 5.14 9.51
N VAL A 205 -0.80 4.83 10.00
CA VAL A 205 -2.05 5.26 9.41
C VAL A 205 -2.86 5.98 10.48
N GLU A 206 -3.17 7.24 10.22
CA GLU A 206 -3.88 8.10 11.17
C GLU A 206 -5.10 8.74 10.49
N ASP A 207 -6.18 8.91 11.25
CA ASP A 207 -7.37 9.67 10.87
C ASP A 207 -7.89 9.30 9.46
N THR A 208 -7.87 8.01 9.14
CA THR A 208 -8.13 7.50 7.79
C THR A 208 -9.35 6.59 7.77
N THR A 209 -10.23 6.81 6.80
CA THR A 209 -11.39 5.96 6.52
C THR A 209 -11.11 4.99 5.39
N ARG A 210 -11.44 3.70 5.60
CA ARG A 210 -11.27 2.64 4.62
C ARG A 210 -12.62 1.97 4.31
N HIS A 211 -13.00 1.94 3.04
CA HIS A 211 -14.21 1.24 2.56
C HIS A 211 -13.85 -0.15 2.03
N GLY A 212 -14.31 -1.20 2.70
CA GLY A 212 -14.11 -2.62 2.33
C GLY A 212 -13.77 -3.51 3.50
N ASN A 213 -13.53 -4.79 3.24
CA ASN A 213 -13.41 -5.81 4.28
C ASN A 213 -12.00 -5.98 4.86
N SER A 214 -11.02 -5.21 4.40
CA SER A 214 -9.68 -5.22 4.99
C SER A 214 -9.14 -3.80 5.07
N PHE A 215 -8.60 -3.40 6.22
CA PHE A 215 -7.99 -2.08 6.34
C PHE A 215 -6.63 -2.09 5.63
N ILE A 216 -5.74 -3.00 6.02
CA ILE A 216 -4.44 -3.22 5.37
C ILE A 216 -4.32 -4.68 4.98
N SER A 217 -3.98 -4.92 3.72
CA SER A 217 -3.66 -6.24 3.18
C SER A 217 -2.17 -6.33 2.86
N PHE A 218 -1.46 -7.20 3.55
CA PHE A 218 -0.06 -7.47 3.24
C PHE A 218 0.01 -8.45 2.08
N ARG A 219 0.66 -8.03 1.00
CA ARG A 219 0.61 -8.74 -0.27
C ARG A 219 1.23 -10.13 -0.20
N PRO A 220 0.46 -11.18 -0.50
CA PRO A 220 0.95 -12.55 -0.41
C PRO A 220 1.79 -12.98 -1.61
N ASP A 221 1.60 -12.34 -2.77
CA ASP A 221 2.24 -12.70 -4.03
C ASP A 221 3.74 -12.40 -4.07
N TYR A 222 4.22 -11.62 -3.12
CA TYR A 222 5.65 -11.38 -2.92
C TYR A 222 6.22 -12.11 -1.70
N GLY A 223 5.44 -12.95 -1.03
CA GLY A 223 5.83 -13.60 0.22
C GLY A 223 6.19 -12.62 1.33
N SER A 224 6.01 -11.34 1.08
CA SER A 224 6.48 -10.23 1.90
C SER A 224 5.42 -9.79 2.89
N LYS A 225 5.89 -9.32 4.03
CA LYS A 225 5.08 -8.81 5.13
C LYS A 225 5.57 -7.41 5.48
N TRP A 226 5.33 -7.00 6.66
CA TRP A 226 5.89 -5.75 7.16
C TRP A 226 6.91 -6.04 8.27
N ASP A 227 8.16 -5.64 8.09
CA ASP A 227 9.20 -5.77 9.11
C ASP A 227 9.43 -4.42 9.79
N GLY A 228 8.81 -4.22 10.94
CA GLY A 228 8.94 -2.99 11.68
C GLY A 228 7.75 -2.70 12.58
N ARG A 229 7.29 -1.47 12.61
CA ARG A 229 6.19 -1.02 13.46
C ARG A 229 4.95 -0.72 12.64
N ILE A 230 3.79 -1.15 13.12
CA ILE A 230 2.49 -0.80 12.54
C ILE A 230 1.70 -0.03 13.59
N ARG A 231 1.18 1.13 13.22
CA ARG A 231 0.26 1.91 14.04
C ARG A 231 -0.94 2.38 13.24
N LEU A 232 -2.13 2.06 13.73
CA LEU A 232 -3.38 2.63 13.27
C LEU A 232 -3.96 3.45 14.42
N ARG A 233 -4.35 4.71 14.16
CA ARG A 233 -4.95 5.58 15.15
C ARG A 233 -6.04 6.47 14.53
N GLY A 234 -7.17 6.64 15.25
CA GLY A 234 -8.26 7.50 14.80
C GLY A 234 -8.92 7.03 13.51
N CYS A 235 -8.87 5.74 13.21
CA CYS A 235 -9.25 5.20 11.92
C CYS A 235 -10.68 4.64 11.90
N THR A 236 -11.28 4.59 10.71
CA THR A 236 -12.60 3.97 10.49
C THR A 236 -12.52 2.93 9.38
N LEU A 237 -12.93 1.70 9.67
CA LEU A 237 -13.15 0.65 8.67
C LEU A 237 -14.64 0.51 8.39
N LYS A 238 -15.03 0.65 7.13
CA LYS A 238 -16.42 0.49 6.66
C LYS A 238 -16.54 -0.76 5.78
N PRO A 239 -16.90 -1.92 6.35
CA PRO A 239 -17.13 -3.13 5.58
C PRO A 239 -18.21 -2.93 4.51
N THR A 240 -18.00 -3.49 3.32
CA THR A 240 -18.89 -3.32 2.17
C THR A 240 -19.45 -4.64 1.63
N GLY A 241 -19.17 -5.76 2.27
CA GLY A 241 -19.61 -7.07 1.79
C GLY A 241 -19.82 -8.08 2.91
N SER A 242 -20.28 -9.27 2.54
CA SER A 242 -20.57 -10.37 3.45
C SER A 242 -19.35 -11.23 3.85
N GLY A 243 -18.18 -10.92 3.34
CA GLY A 243 -16.97 -11.71 3.61
C GLY A 243 -16.33 -11.39 4.97
N THR A 244 -15.42 -12.24 5.41
CA THR A 244 -14.61 -12.01 6.61
C THR A 244 -13.93 -10.64 6.58
N VAL A 245 -14.04 -9.92 7.67
CA VAL A 245 -13.41 -8.63 7.87
C VAL A 245 -12.11 -8.79 8.64
N SER A 246 -11.05 -8.11 8.21
CA SER A 246 -9.76 -8.14 8.91
C SER A 246 -9.11 -6.77 8.87
N VAL A 247 -8.84 -6.17 10.01
CA VAL A 247 -8.15 -4.87 10.03
C VAL A 247 -6.74 -5.04 9.45
N LEU A 248 -5.96 -5.98 9.98
CA LEU A 248 -4.67 -6.37 9.40
C LEU A 248 -4.79 -7.78 8.80
N SER A 249 -4.64 -7.90 7.49
CA SER A 249 -4.78 -9.17 6.77
C SER A 249 -3.43 -9.61 6.20
N TYR A 250 -2.90 -10.71 6.72
CA TYR A 250 -1.67 -11.33 6.26
C TYR A 250 -2.00 -12.57 5.43
N GLY A 251 -1.90 -12.42 4.12
CA GLY A 251 -2.01 -13.52 3.18
C GLY A 251 -0.66 -14.16 2.89
N MET A 252 -0.70 -15.41 2.44
CA MET A 252 0.50 -16.15 2.05
C MET A 252 0.31 -16.85 0.73
N ARG A 253 1.34 -16.83 -0.10
CA ARG A 253 1.48 -17.64 -1.30
C ARG A 253 2.85 -18.30 -1.31
N ASP A 254 3.01 -19.31 -2.12
CA ASP A 254 4.27 -20.06 -2.26
C ASP A 254 5.39 -19.28 -2.95
N PHE A 255 5.09 -18.07 -3.35
CA PHE A 255 6.02 -17.23 -4.05
C PHE A 255 6.73 -16.29 -3.09
N ASP A 256 8.05 -16.43 -2.99
CA ASP A 256 8.91 -15.63 -2.14
C ASP A 256 10.13 -15.13 -2.90
N TYR A 257 10.36 -13.83 -2.89
CA TYR A 257 11.58 -13.22 -3.41
C TYR A 257 12.76 -13.29 -2.43
N ARG A 258 12.63 -14.06 -1.35
CA ARG A 258 13.64 -14.24 -0.30
C ARG A 258 14.04 -12.96 0.43
N TYR A 259 13.12 -12.05 0.59
CA TYR A 259 13.31 -10.88 1.44
C TYR A 259 13.09 -11.26 2.90
N PRO A 260 13.95 -10.81 3.83
CA PRO A 260 13.80 -11.10 5.26
C PRO A 260 12.75 -10.20 5.89
N ILE A 261 11.52 -10.28 5.42
CA ILE A 261 10.40 -9.49 5.89
C ILE A 261 9.46 -10.35 6.72
N GLY A 262 9.04 -9.86 7.86
CA GLY A 262 8.19 -10.53 8.81
C GLY A 262 6.86 -9.83 9.06
N PHE A 263 6.15 -10.30 10.09
CA PHE A 263 4.79 -9.87 10.41
C PHE A 263 4.68 -8.49 11.05
N ALA A 264 5.64 -7.83 11.38
CA ALA A 264 5.82 -6.66 12.19
C ALA A 264 6.43 -7.02 13.56
N ARG A 265 7.20 -6.12 14.09
CA ARG A 265 7.80 -6.27 15.44
C ARG A 265 6.84 -5.79 16.51
N SER A 266 6.14 -4.69 16.22
CA SER A 266 5.06 -4.20 17.08
C SER A 266 3.85 -3.78 16.25
N VAL A 267 2.69 -3.99 16.84
CA VAL A 267 1.39 -3.57 16.27
C VAL A 267 0.64 -2.79 17.34
N THR A 268 0.21 -1.60 17.01
CA THR A 268 -0.69 -0.80 17.83
C THR A 268 -1.90 -0.39 17.00
N ILE A 269 -3.09 -0.73 17.49
CA ILE A 269 -4.36 -0.27 16.93
C ILE A 269 -5.10 0.43 18.06
N GLU A 270 -5.32 1.73 17.90
CA GLU A 270 -5.98 2.57 18.90
C GLU A 270 -7.02 3.47 18.25
N ASP A 271 -8.11 3.72 18.95
CA ASP A 271 -9.23 4.55 18.49
C ASP A 271 -9.70 4.14 17.09
N LEU A 272 -10.12 2.88 16.96
CA LEU A 272 -10.62 2.32 15.70
C LEU A 272 -12.12 2.10 15.76
N VAL A 273 -12.84 2.62 14.80
CA VAL A 273 -14.26 2.31 14.55
C VAL A 273 -14.39 1.31 13.42
N ILE A 274 -15.12 0.24 13.63
CA ILE A 274 -15.54 -0.70 12.57
C ILE A 274 -17.04 -0.50 12.38
N ASP A 275 -17.38 0.25 11.33
CA ASP A 275 -18.74 0.72 11.05
C ASP A 275 -19.42 -0.17 10.01
N TYR A 276 -20.36 -1.00 10.47
CA TYR A 276 -21.16 -1.91 9.64
C TYR A 276 -22.46 -1.27 9.11
N SER A 277 -22.64 0.03 9.20
CA SER A 277 -23.89 0.69 8.74
C SER A 277 -24.24 0.36 7.29
N ALA A 278 -23.25 0.10 6.43
CA ALA A 278 -23.45 -0.31 5.03
C ALA A 278 -23.63 -1.83 4.83
N ALA A 279 -23.45 -2.65 5.86
CA ALA A 279 -23.54 -4.10 5.83
C ALA A 279 -24.04 -4.67 7.17
N PRO A 280 -25.18 -4.21 7.69
CA PRO A 280 -25.64 -4.52 9.05
C PRO A 280 -25.96 -6.02 9.24
N GLU A 281 -26.40 -6.69 8.19
CA GLU A 281 -26.75 -8.12 8.20
C GLU A 281 -25.51 -9.05 8.13
N SER A 282 -24.32 -8.49 8.16
CA SER A 282 -23.09 -9.29 8.03
C SER A 282 -22.80 -10.07 9.31
N GLU A 283 -22.97 -11.39 9.26
CA GLU A 283 -22.59 -12.32 10.34
C GLU A 283 -21.11 -12.77 10.23
N ALA A 284 -20.42 -12.32 9.20
CA ALA A 284 -19.05 -12.73 8.95
C ALA A 284 -18.10 -12.30 10.09
N PRO A 285 -17.14 -13.16 10.47
CA PRO A 285 -16.23 -12.83 11.56
C PRO A 285 -15.37 -11.61 11.21
N CYS A 286 -15.16 -10.77 12.22
CA CYS A 286 -14.25 -9.63 12.16
C CYS A 286 -13.02 -9.87 13.03
N TRP A 287 -11.85 -9.66 12.48
CA TRP A 287 -10.58 -9.84 13.17
C TRP A 287 -9.78 -8.54 13.16
N LEU A 288 -9.16 -8.19 14.27
CA LEU A 288 -8.19 -7.09 14.28
C LEU A 288 -6.91 -7.49 13.54
N MET A 289 -6.46 -8.71 13.74
CA MET A 289 -5.29 -9.23 13.04
C MET A 289 -5.54 -10.66 12.59
N SER A 290 -5.44 -10.92 11.31
CA SER A 290 -5.66 -12.25 10.74
C SER A 290 -4.44 -12.71 9.95
N ILE A 291 -3.78 -13.74 10.47
CA ILE A 291 -2.63 -14.39 9.84
C ILE A 291 -3.08 -15.75 9.32
N VAL A 292 -2.88 -15.99 8.03
CA VAL A 292 -3.19 -17.30 7.42
C VAL A 292 -1.98 -18.23 7.46
N PRO A 293 -2.17 -19.56 7.36
CA PRO A 293 -1.08 -20.52 7.32
C PRO A 293 -0.09 -20.26 6.19
N PHE A 294 1.20 -20.45 6.45
CA PHE A 294 2.23 -20.48 5.42
C PHE A 294 2.25 -21.84 4.72
N SER A 295 2.63 -21.84 3.46
CA SER A 295 3.06 -23.09 2.82
C SER A 295 4.49 -23.43 3.25
N ARG A 296 4.83 -24.71 3.20
CA ARG A 296 6.13 -25.22 3.67
C ARG A 296 7.32 -24.85 2.77
N THR A 297 7.07 -24.28 1.61
CA THR A 297 8.11 -23.97 0.61
C THR A 297 8.95 -22.75 0.93
N GLN A 298 8.59 -21.99 1.97
CA GLN A 298 9.30 -20.76 2.37
C GLN A 298 10.28 -20.97 3.54
N ALA A 299 10.88 -22.13 3.62
CA ALA A 299 11.73 -22.55 4.71
C ALA A 299 12.94 -21.62 5.02
N ASP A 300 13.37 -20.81 4.07
CA ASP A 300 14.52 -19.92 4.23
C ASP A 300 14.14 -18.48 4.62
N THR A 301 12.86 -18.17 4.70
CA THR A 301 12.39 -16.83 5.03
C THR A 301 12.37 -16.64 6.54
N ARG A 302 13.05 -15.62 7.02
CA ARG A 302 12.95 -15.22 8.43
C ARG A 302 11.58 -14.61 8.66
N LEU A 303 10.81 -15.24 9.54
CA LEU A 303 9.49 -14.78 9.94
C LEU A 303 9.58 -14.24 11.35
N PHE A 304 9.18 -13.00 11.52
CA PHE A 304 9.12 -12.36 12.84
C PHE A 304 7.66 -12.27 13.26
N PHE A 305 7.36 -12.74 14.47
CA PHE A 305 6.10 -12.41 15.12
C PHE A 305 6.24 -11.09 15.87
N PRO A 306 5.13 -10.36 16.06
CA PRO A 306 5.16 -9.20 16.92
C PRO A 306 5.61 -9.57 18.33
N THR A 307 6.51 -8.77 18.90
CA THR A 307 6.85 -8.86 20.33
C THR A 307 5.81 -8.17 21.19
N GLN A 308 5.09 -7.22 20.59
CA GLN A 308 4.05 -6.45 21.26
C GLN A 308 2.89 -6.20 20.31
N VAL A 309 1.68 -6.46 20.79
CA VAL A 309 0.42 -6.15 20.12
C VAL A 309 -0.46 -5.40 21.12
N GLN A 310 -0.91 -4.21 20.76
CA GLN A 310 -1.77 -3.38 21.59
C GLN A 310 -3.05 -3.02 20.84
N PHE A 311 -4.19 -3.26 21.49
CA PHE A 311 -5.51 -2.87 21.01
C PHE A 311 -6.17 -2.00 22.07
N ARG A 312 -6.52 -0.76 21.72
CA ARG A 312 -7.14 0.21 22.62
C ARG A 312 -8.31 0.92 21.94
N ASP A 313 -9.37 1.16 22.67
CA ASP A 313 -10.52 1.94 22.20
C ASP A 313 -11.08 1.44 20.86
N ILE A 314 -11.35 0.14 20.76
CA ILE A 314 -11.91 -0.49 19.56
C ILE A 314 -13.43 -0.53 19.69
N ARG A 315 -14.13 0.08 18.72
CA ARG A 315 -15.60 0.13 18.68
C ARG A 315 -16.12 -0.57 17.43
N VAL A 316 -17.20 -1.33 17.60
CA VAL A 316 -17.96 -1.93 16.49
C VAL A 316 -19.34 -1.30 16.50
N GLU A 317 -19.72 -0.76 15.36
CA GLU A 317 -21.00 -0.07 15.19
C GLU A 317 -21.82 -0.74 14.08
N GLY A 318 -23.15 -0.65 14.16
CA GLY A 318 -24.06 -1.14 13.12
C GLY A 318 -24.32 -2.66 13.11
N ARG A 319 -23.80 -3.42 14.10
CA ARG A 319 -24.13 -4.83 14.33
C ARG A 319 -23.91 -5.22 15.79
N GLU A 320 -24.49 -6.34 16.22
CA GLU A 320 -24.34 -6.86 17.60
C GLU A 320 -23.03 -7.64 17.82
N GLN A 321 -22.54 -8.32 16.76
CA GLN A 321 -21.35 -9.15 16.90
C GLN A 321 -20.10 -8.28 17.07
N GLY A 322 -19.35 -8.60 18.09
CA GLY A 322 -18.09 -7.93 18.38
C GLY A 322 -16.93 -8.29 17.43
N VAL A 323 -15.75 -7.92 17.82
CA VAL A 323 -14.50 -8.20 17.10
C VAL A 323 -13.71 -9.30 17.81
N ARG A 324 -13.01 -10.09 17.01
CA ARG A 324 -12.03 -11.08 17.47
C ARG A 324 -10.62 -10.46 17.36
N LEU A 325 -9.77 -10.72 18.34
CA LEU A 325 -8.49 -10.03 18.43
C LEU A 325 -7.50 -10.54 17.38
N VAL A 326 -7.04 -11.76 17.51
CA VAL A 326 -5.97 -12.29 16.66
C VAL A 326 -6.31 -13.70 16.19
N ARG A 327 -6.17 -13.93 14.90
CA ARG A 327 -6.18 -15.24 14.28
C ARG A 327 -4.74 -15.62 13.95
N ILE A 328 -4.21 -16.59 14.66
CA ILE A 328 -2.88 -17.16 14.42
C ILE A 328 -3.07 -18.63 14.00
N PRO A 329 -2.50 -19.04 12.87
CA PRO A 329 -2.53 -20.46 12.50
C PRO A 329 -1.69 -21.29 13.47
N SER A 330 -1.91 -22.61 13.45
CA SER A 330 -1.12 -23.51 14.26
C SER A 330 0.38 -23.33 14.02
N PRO A 331 1.21 -23.35 15.07
CA PRO A 331 2.66 -23.24 14.95
C PRO A 331 3.30 -24.26 13.99
N HIS A 332 2.63 -25.38 13.74
CA HIS A 332 3.10 -26.39 12.77
C HIS A 332 3.13 -25.90 11.31
N HIS A 333 2.41 -24.83 11.00
CA HIS A 333 2.41 -24.22 9.66
C HIS A 333 3.60 -23.30 9.43
N TYR A 334 4.41 -23.04 10.46
CA TYR A 334 5.59 -22.18 10.37
C TYR A 334 6.82 -22.98 10.77
N ASP A 335 7.88 -22.90 10.02
CA ASP A 335 9.18 -23.30 10.52
C ASP A 335 9.79 -22.18 11.36
N LEU A 336 9.21 -21.97 12.52
CA LEU A 336 9.62 -20.91 13.45
C LEU A 336 11.04 -21.11 13.99
N ARG A 337 11.58 -22.32 13.90
CA ARG A 337 12.96 -22.63 14.33
C ARG A 337 14.01 -21.93 13.46
N ARG A 338 13.67 -21.62 12.20
CA ARG A 338 14.55 -20.93 11.26
C ARG A 338 14.39 -19.42 11.30
N SER A 339 13.39 -18.90 11.98
CA SER A 339 13.06 -17.49 12.04
C SER A 339 13.69 -16.76 13.22
N GLY A 340 15.01 -16.78 13.33
CA GLY A 340 15.72 -15.86 14.21
C GLY A 340 15.49 -16.00 15.71
N GLY A 341 15.27 -17.22 16.20
CA GLY A 341 15.15 -17.50 17.64
C GLY A 341 13.72 -17.69 18.15
N TYR A 342 12.72 -17.68 17.29
CA TYR A 342 11.38 -18.13 17.64
C TYR A 342 11.35 -19.66 17.64
N ASP A 343 11.29 -20.20 18.80
CA ASP A 343 10.91 -21.58 19.04
C ASP A 343 9.38 -21.63 19.16
N GLY A 344 8.74 -22.52 18.45
CA GLY A 344 7.28 -22.65 18.47
C GLY A 344 6.69 -22.87 19.87
N SER A 345 7.49 -23.41 20.82
CA SER A 345 7.11 -23.55 22.23
C SER A 345 7.15 -22.20 22.98
N ARG A 346 7.83 -21.20 22.46
CA ARG A 346 8.02 -19.88 23.08
C ARG A 346 7.23 -18.76 22.42
N LEU A 347 6.44 -19.06 21.42
CA LEU A 347 5.67 -18.05 20.70
C LEU A 347 4.82 -17.19 21.64
N ALA A 348 4.12 -17.83 22.55
CA ALA A 348 3.28 -17.17 23.55
C ALA A 348 4.09 -16.38 24.59
N ALA A 349 5.34 -16.77 24.84
CA ALA A 349 6.21 -16.08 25.80
C ALA A 349 6.89 -14.84 25.20
N ASN A 350 6.95 -14.73 23.87
CA ASN A 350 7.62 -13.63 23.17
C ASN A 350 6.66 -12.59 22.59
N CYS A 351 5.35 -12.80 22.71
CA CYS A 351 4.34 -11.86 22.22
C CYS A 351 3.44 -11.44 23.39
N THR A 352 3.41 -10.17 23.70
CA THR A 352 2.47 -9.58 24.65
C THR A 352 1.30 -8.98 23.86
N ILE A 353 0.07 -9.38 24.21
CA ILE A 353 -1.16 -8.79 23.69
C ILE A 353 -1.79 -8.00 24.82
N ASP A 354 -1.88 -6.70 24.64
CA ASP A 354 -2.48 -5.76 25.58
C ASP A 354 -3.79 -5.22 24.99
N VAL A 355 -4.85 -5.28 25.77
CA VAL A 355 -6.20 -4.85 25.36
C VAL A 355 -6.76 -3.91 26.42
N ALA A 356 -7.08 -2.70 26.02
CA ALA A 356 -7.68 -1.68 26.89
C ALA A 356 -8.82 -0.95 26.19
#